data_6b04b7f0a889c26cc1d1825afd730944
#
_entry.id   6b04b7f0a889c26cc1d1825afd730944
#
_cell.length_a   1.000
_cell.length_b   1.000
_cell.length_c   1.000
_cell.angle_alpha   90.00
_cell.angle_beta   90.00
_cell.angle_gamma   90.00
#
_symmetry.space_group_name_H-M   'P 1'
#
loop_
_entity.id
_entity.type
_entity.pdbx_description
1 polymer ?
#
loop_
_entity_poly.entity_id
_entity_poly.type
_entity_poly.pdbx_seq_one_letter_code
_entity_poly.pdbx_strand_id
1 'polypeptide(L)'
;MQLIENATDQKLRGAYYTPPVIAKFILQWGINGNNDLNILEPSCGDGVFLECISNNKILYNSVTAVEYEVGEAEKARAIPLHDSEIINEDFHRFCLNTDKRFNLAVGNPPFIRYQYYDAEQQKLADEIFKRSKLKRTKLTNAWVTFVVGCSQLLTETGKMGFVIPSELLMVKYAQQLRQYLAKSFNKINIISFENLVFEEIQQEVVLLLCEKNGTDEHLIEHIEVKDADSLLTLDPRRLKFPNKKIDFHTDKWTYYFLEKEE
;
A
#
# COMPACT_ATOMS: atom_id res chain seq x y z
N MET A 1 20.01 26.40 -8.53
CA MET A 1 20.83 25.27 -8.07
C MET A 1 21.01 25.33 -6.53
N GLN A 2 19.96 25.70 -5.80
CA GLN A 2 19.97 25.88 -4.32
C GLN A 2 18.86 25.12 -3.59
N LEU A 3 18.16 24.18 -4.27
CA LEU A 3 17.04 23.42 -3.69
C LEU A 3 17.40 22.01 -3.20
N ILE A 4 18.65 21.58 -3.32
CA ILE A 4 19.08 20.22 -2.95
C ILE A 4 19.69 20.18 -1.53
N GLU A 5 20.14 21.30 -0.98
CA GLU A 5 20.88 21.31 0.31
C GLU A 5 20.01 21.19 1.57
N ASN A 6 18.66 21.27 1.47
CA ASN A 6 17.75 21.18 2.63
C ASN A 6 16.80 19.98 2.62
N ALA A 7 16.96 19.03 1.70
CA ALA A 7 16.21 17.78 1.78
C ALA A 7 16.86 16.92 2.87
N THR A 8 16.15 16.67 3.98
CA THR A 8 16.59 15.68 4.96
C THR A 8 16.75 14.33 4.26
N ASP A 9 17.68 13.48 4.70
CA ASP A 9 17.89 12.13 4.15
C ASP A 9 16.59 11.35 4.04
N GLN A 10 15.66 11.59 4.94
CA GLN A 10 14.32 11.03 4.97
C GLN A 10 13.47 11.42 3.74
N LYS A 11 13.50 12.70 3.33
CA LYS A 11 12.81 13.15 2.10
C LYS A 11 13.40 12.53 0.83
N LEU A 12 14.70 12.33 0.80
CA LEU A 12 15.38 11.70 -0.34
C LEU A 12 15.01 10.22 -0.47
N ARG A 13 14.70 9.56 0.65
CA ARG A 13 14.27 8.14 0.69
C ARG A 13 12.77 7.96 0.47
N GLY A 14 11.98 9.04 0.40
CA GLY A 14 10.51 8.97 0.25
C GLY A 14 9.81 8.33 1.46
N ALA A 15 10.46 8.32 2.63
CA ALA A 15 9.91 7.77 3.86
C ALA A 15 9.09 8.83 4.59
N TYR A 16 7.78 8.61 4.72
CA TYR A 16 6.86 9.49 5.40
C TYR A 16 6.12 8.72 6.50
N TYR A 17 6.10 9.27 7.71
CA TYR A 17 5.43 8.65 8.84
C TYR A 17 3.92 8.64 8.65
N THR A 18 3.34 7.46 8.63
CA THR A 18 1.90 7.29 8.51
C THR A 18 1.22 7.72 9.81
N PRO A 19 0.21 8.60 9.77
CA PRO A 19 -0.59 8.89 10.96
C PRO A 19 -1.18 7.60 11.57
N PRO A 20 -1.09 7.41 12.91
CA PRO A 20 -1.58 6.19 13.56
C PRO A 20 -3.06 5.88 13.29
N VAL A 21 -3.88 6.90 13.06
CA VAL A 21 -5.31 6.73 12.71
C VAL A 21 -5.47 6.00 11.39
N ILE A 22 -4.63 6.27 10.40
CA ILE A 22 -4.64 5.61 9.08
C ILE A 22 -4.17 4.16 9.22
N ALA A 23 -3.05 3.92 9.90
CA ALA A 23 -2.54 2.57 10.13
C ALA A 23 -3.59 1.70 10.85
N LYS A 24 -4.22 2.25 11.89
CA LYS A 24 -5.30 1.58 12.63
C LYS A 24 -6.50 1.27 11.73
N PHE A 25 -6.93 2.22 10.91
CA PHE A 25 -8.06 2.04 10.00
C PHE A 25 -7.80 0.92 9.00
N ILE A 26 -6.65 0.93 8.34
CA ILE A 26 -6.24 -0.10 7.37
C ILE A 26 -6.19 -1.48 8.03
N LEU A 27 -5.58 -1.59 9.22
CA LEU A 27 -5.53 -2.86 9.96
C LEU A 27 -6.91 -3.36 10.33
N GLN A 28 -7.79 -2.51 10.88
CA GLN A 28 -9.15 -2.91 11.24
C GLN A 28 -9.98 -3.34 10.03
N TRP A 29 -9.81 -2.68 8.89
CA TRP A 29 -10.41 -3.09 7.63
C TRP A 29 -9.89 -4.46 7.15
N GLY A 30 -8.57 -4.64 7.17
CA GLY A 30 -7.94 -5.85 6.67
C GLY A 30 -8.27 -7.09 7.50
N ILE A 31 -8.21 -6.94 8.82
CA ILE A 31 -8.45 -8.03 9.78
C ILE A 31 -9.91 -8.45 9.81
N ASN A 32 -10.84 -7.49 9.81
CA ASN A 32 -12.29 -7.73 9.75
C ASN A 32 -12.79 -8.91 10.61
N GLY A 33 -12.25 -9.04 11.83
CA GLY A 33 -12.62 -10.10 12.79
C GLY A 33 -11.97 -11.46 12.55
N ASN A 34 -11.08 -11.61 11.57
CA ASN A 34 -10.28 -12.81 11.38
C ASN A 34 -8.99 -12.72 12.21
N ASN A 35 -8.77 -13.69 13.09
CA ASN A 35 -7.64 -13.72 14.02
C ASN A 35 -6.50 -14.64 13.57
N ASP A 36 -6.63 -15.29 12.41
CA ASP A 36 -5.66 -16.26 11.88
C ASP A 36 -5.02 -15.75 10.57
N LEU A 37 -4.44 -14.55 10.66
CA LEU A 37 -3.85 -13.89 9.51
C LEU A 37 -2.32 -13.89 9.58
N ASN A 38 -1.71 -14.24 8.45
CA ASN A 38 -0.31 -13.92 8.18
C ASN A 38 -0.25 -12.54 7.55
N ILE A 39 0.36 -11.59 8.26
CA ILE A 39 0.42 -10.17 7.87
C ILE A 39 1.81 -9.85 7.31
N LEU A 40 1.85 -9.10 6.21
CA LEU A 40 3.06 -8.54 5.61
C LEU A 40 3.05 -7.02 5.69
N GLU A 41 4.14 -6.44 6.18
CA GLU A 41 4.45 -5.03 6.04
C GLU A 41 5.76 -4.88 5.23
N PRO A 42 5.70 -4.44 3.97
CA PRO A 42 6.85 -4.53 3.03
C PRO A 42 7.90 -3.42 3.21
N SER A 43 7.60 -2.39 4.01
CA SER A 43 8.47 -1.25 4.31
C SER A 43 8.02 -0.63 5.63
N CYS A 44 8.42 -1.27 6.74
CA CYS A 44 7.81 -0.95 8.03
C CYS A 44 8.35 0.34 8.66
N GLY A 45 9.48 0.87 8.20
CA GLY A 45 10.11 2.03 8.83
C GLY A 45 10.36 1.77 10.31
N ASP A 46 10.04 2.74 11.15
CA ASP A 46 10.10 2.64 12.60
C ASP A 46 8.96 1.82 13.23
N GLY A 47 7.96 1.38 12.44
CA GLY A 47 6.99 0.36 12.85
C GLY A 47 5.60 0.87 13.25
N VAL A 48 5.08 1.94 12.67
CA VAL A 48 3.75 2.47 13.05
C VAL A 48 2.60 1.44 12.94
N PHE A 49 2.59 0.58 11.91
CA PHE A 49 1.61 -0.50 11.81
C PHE A 49 1.84 -1.57 12.87
N LEU A 50 3.09 -1.89 13.16
CA LEU A 50 3.47 -2.84 14.22
C LEU A 50 3.05 -2.33 15.60
N GLU A 51 3.28 -1.04 15.89
CA GLU A 51 2.78 -0.39 17.10
C GLU A 51 1.26 -0.43 17.20
N CYS A 52 0.56 -0.19 16.10
CA CYS A 52 -0.89 -0.29 16.07
C CYS A 52 -1.37 -1.72 16.37
N ILE A 53 -0.69 -2.76 15.87
CA ILE A 53 -0.99 -4.17 16.20
C ILE A 53 -0.80 -4.40 17.68
N SER A 54 0.35 -4.02 18.26
CA SER A 54 0.70 -4.20 19.64
C SER A 54 -0.26 -3.47 20.59
N ASN A 55 -0.45 -2.15 20.39
CA ASN A 55 -1.23 -1.28 21.26
C ASN A 55 -2.73 -1.62 21.26
N ASN A 56 -3.28 -2.08 20.14
CA ASN A 56 -4.69 -2.46 20.04
C ASN A 56 -4.93 -3.96 20.29
N LYS A 57 -3.90 -4.72 20.68
CA LYS A 57 -3.97 -6.16 20.98
C LYS A 57 -4.66 -6.93 19.85
N ILE A 58 -4.28 -6.58 18.60
CA ILE A 58 -4.81 -7.25 17.43
C ILE A 58 -4.35 -8.70 17.42
N LEU A 59 -5.27 -9.62 17.18
CA LEU A 59 -4.96 -11.05 17.06
C LEU A 59 -4.57 -11.38 15.62
N TYR A 60 -3.53 -12.17 15.45
CA TYR A 60 -2.98 -12.64 14.17
C TYR A 60 -2.24 -13.96 14.36
N ASN A 61 -1.91 -14.66 13.29
CA ASN A 61 -1.07 -15.85 13.32
C ASN A 61 0.41 -15.49 13.26
N SER A 62 0.81 -14.66 12.31
CA SER A 62 2.19 -14.17 12.20
C SER A 62 2.27 -12.78 11.57
N VAL A 63 3.34 -12.04 11.91
CA VAL A 63 3.70 -10.78 11.23
C VAL A 63 5.08 -10.91 10.62
N THR A 64 5.22 -10.62 9.34
CA THR A 64 6.50 -10.44 8.67
C THR A 64 6.62 -8.98 8.24
N ALA A 65 7.61 -8.27 8.74
CA ALA A 65 7.89 -6.90 8.33
C ALA A 65 9.28 -6.82 7.69
N VAL A 66 9.38 -6.05 6.61
CA VAL A 66 10.64 -5.86 5.88
C VAL A 66 11.01 -4.39 5.96
N GLU A 67 12.29 -4.12 6.25
CA GLU A 67 12.82 -2.76 6.28
C GLU A 67 14.26 -2.76 5.77
N TYR A 68 14.53 -1.83 4.85
CA TYR A 68 15.86 -1.68 4.23
C TYR A 68 16.87 -1.03 5.17
N GLU A 69 16.47 0.00 5.90
CA GLU A 69 17.32 0.77 6.78
C GLU A 69 17.53 0.06 8.12
N VAL A 70 18.79 -0.20 8.46
CA VAL A 70 19.17 -0.93 9.68
C VAL A 70 18.61 -0.26 10.94
N GLY A 71 18.76 1.07 11.05
CA GLY A 71 18.32 1.82 12.23
C GLY A 71 16.80 1.81 12.43
N GLU A 72 16.02 1.84 11.34
CA GLU A 72 14.56 1.74 11.41
C GLU A 72 14.13 0.30 11.74
N ALA A 73 14.78 -0.70 11.14
CA ALA A 73 14.52 -2.10 11.47
C ALA A 73 14.81 -2.44 12.94
N GLU A 74 15.82 -1.81 13.56
CA GLU A 74 16.11 -1.96 14.99
C GLU A 74 15.00 -1.37 15.86
N LYS A 75 14.44 -0.21 15.50
CA LYS A 75 13.29 0.38 16.20
C LYS A 75 12.07 -0.54 16.10
N ALA A 76 11.77 -1.03 14.89
CA ALA A 76 10.68 -1.95 14.65
C ALA A 76 10.81 -3.25 15.48
N ARG A 77 12.03 -3.80 15.62
CA ARG A 77 12.29 -4.99 16.47
C ARG A 77 12.06 -4.76 17.95
N ALA A 78 12.14 -3.52 18.41
CA ALA A 78 11.90 -3.19 19.82
C ALA A 78 10.40 -3.20 20.18
N ILE A 79 9.50 -3.22 19.20
CA ILE A 79 8.06 -3.26 19.41
C ILE A 79 7.65 -4.65 19.90
N PRO A 80 6.94 -4.76 21.07
CA PRO A 80 6.58 -6.05 21.63
C PRO A 80 5.45 -6.72 20.83
N LEU A 81 5.80 -7.67 19.98
CA LEU A 81 4.89 -8.49 19.20
C LEU A 81 5.23 -9.98 19.41
N HIS A 82 4.22 -10.85 19.40
CA HIS A 82 4.41 -12.31 19.36
C HIS A 82 4.44 -12.76 17.90
N ASP A 83 5.08 -13.89 17.62
CA ASP A 83 5.13 -14.50 16.27
C ASP A 83 5.42 -13.49 15.15
N SER A 84 6.42 -12.61 15.39
CA SER A 84 6.83 -11.57 14.46
C SER A 84 8.28 -11.76 13.99
N GLU A 85 8.52 -11.44 12.73
CA GLU A 85 9.84 -11.46 12.11
C GLU A 85 10.09 -10.11 11.41
N ILE A 86 11.10 -9.37 11.88
CA ILE A 86 11.53 -8.12 11.27
C ILE A 86 12.81 -8.37 10.46
N ILE A 87 12.68 -8.35 9.14
CA ILE A 87 13.73 -8.67 8.18
C ILE A 87 14.37 -7.38 7.71
N ASN A 88 15.66 -7.20 7.98
CA ASN A 88 16.41 -6.08 7.44
C ASN A 88 16.98 -6.46 6.07
N GLU A 89 16.23 -6.17 5.03
CA GLU A 89 16.54 -6.50 3.65
C GLU A 89 15.80 -5.56 2.67
N ASP A 90 16.23 -5.53 1.42
CA ASP A 90 15.45 -4.93 0.33
C ASP A 90 14.18 -5.76 0.06
N PHE A 91 13.01 -5.09 0.04
CA PHE A 91 11.73 -5.77 -0.18
C PHE A 91 11.67 -6.53 -1.50
N HIS A 92 12.27 -6.00 -2.57
CA HIS A 92 12.24 -6.68 -3.87
C HIS A 92 12.99 -8.02 -3.81
N ARG A 93 14.12 -8.06 -3.09
CA ARG A 93 14.88 -9.29 -2.85
C ARG A 93 14.08 -10.27 -2.01
N PHE A 94 13.50 -9.82 -0.90
CA PHE A 94 12.59 -10.62 -0.09
C PHE A 94 11.44 -11.20 -0.92
N CYS A 95 10.76 -10.34 -1.69
CA CYS A 95 9.61 -10.72 -2.53
C CYS A 95 9.96 -11.81 -3.56
N LEU A 96 11.14 -11.74 -4.14
CA LEU A 96 11.57 -12.70 -5.16
C LEU A 96 12.00 -14.05 -4.60
N ASN A 97 12.45 -14.09 -3.35
CA ASN A 97 13.08 -15.26 -2.72
C ASN A 97 12.20 -15.97 -1.67
N THR A 98 11.11 -15.34 -1.21
CA THR A 98 10.25 -15.94 -0.20
C THR A 98 9.20 -16.87 -0.80
N ASP A 99 8.96 -18.00 -0.12
CA ASP A 99 7.83 -18.90 -0.40
C ASP A 99 6.62 -18.61 0.50
N LYS A 100 6.75 -17.63 1.43
CA LYS A 100 5.64 -17.24 2.32
C LYS A 100 4.47 -16.69 1.52
N ARG A 101 3.25 -16.90 2.05
CA ARG A 101 2.01 -16.30 1.52
C ARG A 101 1.29 -15.61 2.66
N PHE A 102 0.66 -14.49 2.33
CA PHE A 102 0.06 -13.58 3.30
C PHE A 102 -1.43 -13.41 3.03
N ASN A 103 -2.19 -13.35 4.12
CA ASN A 103 -3.63 -13.05 4.06
C ASN A 103 -3.88 -11.54 3.98
N LEU A 104 -2.95 -10.75 4.53
CA LEU A 104 -3.05 -9.30 4.58
C LEU A 104 -1.67 -8.67 4.33
N ALA A 105 -1.59 -7.75 3.39
CA ALA A 105 -0.46 -6.84 3.23
C ALA A 105 -0.89 -5.42 3.59
N VAL A 106 -0.15 -4.73 4.44
CA VAL A 106 -0.42 -3.35 4.87
C VAL A 106 0.86 -2.52 4.79
N GLY A 107 0.74 -1.21 4.61
CA GLY A 107 1.91 -0.35 4.65
C GLY A 107 1.73 1.00 3.94
N ASN A 108 2.80 1.77 3.99
CA ASN A 108 3.01 3.01 3.27
C ASN A 108 4.33 2.90 2.51
N PRO A 109 4.32 2.34 1.28
CA PRO A 109 5.55 2.12 0.52
C PRO A 109 6.23 3.44 0.12
N PRO A 110 7.55 3.46 -0.10
CA PRO A 110 8.30 4.70 -0.35
C PRO A 110 7.91 5.39 -1.66
N PHE A 111 7.72 6.74 -1.63
CA PHE A 111 7.34 7.56 -2.78
C PHE A 111 8.56 8.14 -3.50
N ILE A 112 9.49 7.29 -3.92
CA ILE A 112 10.69 7.69 -4.64
C ILE A 112 10.61 7.30 -6.11
N ARG A 113 11.26 8.09 -6.96
CA ARG A 113 11.34 7.75 -8.38
C ARG A 113 12.30 6.59 -8.59
N TYR A 114 11.93 5.65 -9.43
CA TYR A 114 12.72 4.47 -9.79
C TYR A 114 14.17 4.78 -10.19
N GLN A 115 14.42 5.93 -10.79
CA GLN A 115 15.77 6.34 -11.20
C GLN A 115 16.75 6.54 -10.03
N TYR A 116 16.26 6.64 -8.79
CA TYR A 116 17.07 6.76 -7.58
C TYR A 116 17.42 5.41 -6.97
N TYR A 117 16.86 4.33 -7.47
CA TYR A 117 17.30 2.97 -7.13
C TYR A 117 18.67 2.72 -7.69
N ASP A 118 19.51 1.98 -6.95
CA ASP A 118 20.75 1.45 -7.49
C ASP A 118 20.49 0.38 -8.57
N ALA A 119 21.55 -0.04 -9.26
CA ALA A 119 21.43 -0.98 -10.38
C ALA A 119 20.89 -2.34 -9.96
N GLU A 120 21.14 -2.79 -8.72
CA GLU A 120 20.66 -4.06 -8.20
C GLU A 120 19.16 -3.97 -7.87
N GLN A 121 18.74 -2.94 -7.14
CA GLN A 121 17.34 -2.67 -6.84
C GLN A 121 16.51 -2.55 -8.12
N GLN A 122 17.03 -1.85 -9.14
CA GLN A 122 16.38 -1.74 -10.44
C GLN A 122 16.17 -3.10 -11.10
N LYS A 123 17.19 -3.97 -11.07
CA LYS A 123 17.10 -5.33 -11.62
C LYS A 123 16.07 -6.19 -10.90
N LEU A 124 16.05 -6.13 -9.57
CA LEU A 124 15.08 -6.87 -8.75
C LEU A 124 13.64 -6.39 -9.02
N ALA A 125 13.43 -5.07 -9.07
CA ALA A 125 12.13 -4.48 -9.37
C ALA A 125 11.66 -4.85 -10.80
N ASP A 126 12.55 -4.86 -11.79
CA ASP A 126 12.24 -5.29 -13.16
C ASP A 126 11.79 -6.76 -13.21
N GLU A 127 12.37 -7.63 -12.37
CA GLU A 127 11.94 -9.05 -12.32
C GLU A 127 10.53 -9.20 -11.71
N ILE A 128 10.17 -8.39 -10.70
CA ILE A 128 8.80 -8.34 -10.16
C ILE A 128 7.80 -7.92 -11.26
N PHE A 129 8.11 -6.87 -12.02
CA PHE A 129 7.27 -6.46 -13.15
C PHE A 129 7.12 -7.53 -14.20
N LYS A 130 8.21 -8.20 -14.56
CA LYS A 130 8.22 -9.28 -15.56
C LYS A 130 7.33 -10.44 -15.14
N ARG A 131 7.37 -10.88 -13.87
CA ARG A 131 6.47 -11.92 -13.34
C ARG A 131 4.99 -11.56 -13.51
N SER A 132 4.64 -10.29 -13.41
CA SER A 132 3.28 -9.77 -13.62
C SER A 132 2.97 -9.34 -15.06
N LYS A 133 3.89 -9.57 -16.02
CA LYS A 133 3.78 -9.13 -17.42
C LYS A 133 3.58 -7.61 -17.57
N LEU A 134 4.10 -6.84 -16.62
CA LEU A 134 4.10 -5.38 -16.64
C LEU A 134 5.41 -4.86 -17.24
N LYS A 135 5.35 -3.66 -17.79
CA LYS A 135 6.53 -2.94 -18.32
C LYS A 135 6.76 -1.67 -17.53
N ARG A 136 7.97 -1.49 -17.07
CA ARG A 136 8.40 -0.25 -16.44
C ARG A 136 8.55 0.88 -17.46
N THR A 137 8.27 2.09 -17.01
CA THR A 137 8.63 3.33 -17.69
C THR A 137 9.65 4.12 -16.84
N LYS A 138 10.34 5.08 -17.44
CA LYS A 138 11.28 5.96 -16.69
C LYS A 138 10.59 6.79 -15.61
N LEU A 139 9.28 7.00 -15.72
CA LEU A 139 8.48 7.78 -14.78
C LEU A 139 7.86 6.91 -13.67
N THR A 140 8.04 5.59 -13.70
CA THR A 140 7.51 4.69 -12.68
C THR A 140 8.09 5.06 -11.33
N ASN A 141 7.23 5.15 -10.32
CA ASN A 141 7.60 5.38 -8.93
C ASN A 141 7.78 4.05 -8.21
N ALA A 142 8.61 4.02 -7.16
CA ALA A 142 8.95 2.84 -6.38
C ALA A 142 7.74 2.12 -5.79
N TRP A 143 6.77 2.87 -5.23
CA TRP A 143 5.57 2.28 -4.62
C TRP A 143 4.83 1.31 -5.56
N VAL A 144 4.95 1.48 -6.88
CA VAL A 144 4.32 0.58 -7.85
C VAL A 144 4.84 -0.85 -7.73
N THR A 145 6.16 -1.02 -7.52
CA THR A 145 6.75 -2.36 -7.36
C THR A 145 6.36 -3.02 -6.06
N PHE A 146 6.17 -2.24 -4.99
CA PHE A 146 5.66 -2.74 -3.72
C PHE A 146 4.22 -3.24 -3.84
N VAL A 147 3.35 -2.47 -4.50
CA VAL A 147 1.97 -2.90 -4.78
C VAL A 147 1.94 -4.20 -5.59
N VAL A 148 2.72 -4.27 -6.67
CA VAL A 148 2.79 -5.48 -7.52
C VAL A 148 3.39 -6.66 -6.77
N GLY A 149 4.52 -6.46 -6.07
CA GLY A 149 5.19 -7.51 -5.31
C GLY A 149 4.30 -8.08 -4.20
N CYS A 150 3.67 -7.22 -3.41
CA CYS A 150 2.75 -7.66 -2.36
C CYS A 150 1.55 -8.44 -2.94
N SER A 151 0.99 -7.98 -4.07
CA SER A 151 -0.13 -8.69 -4.69
C SER A 151 0.24 -10.12 -5.16
N GLN A 152 1.52 -10.37 -5.52
CA GLN A 152 2.03 -11.71 -5.86
C GLN A 152 2.20 -12.61 -4.63
N LEU A 153 2.44 -12.02 -3.46
CA LEU A 153 2.63 -12.73 -2.19
C LEU A 153 1.32 -13.02 -1.45
N LEU A 154 0.20 -12.42 -1.88
CA LEU A 154 -1.10 -12.67 -1.27
C LEU A 154 -1.64 -14.07 -1.61
N THR A 155 -2.36 -14.64 -0.64
CA THR A 155 -3.22 -15.81 -0.84
C THR A 155 -4.34 -15.52 -1.84
N GLU A 156 -5.10 -16.52 -2.27
CA GLU A 156 -6.21 -16.38 -3.21
C GLU A 156 -7.38 -15.55 -2.67
N THR A 157 -7.48 -15.42 -1.35
CA THR A 157 -8.48 -14.59 -0.64
C THR A 157 -7.83 -13.45 0.12
N GLY A 158 -6.58 -13.11 -0.21
CA GLY A 158 -5.81 -12.11 0.50
C GLY A 158 -6.27 -10.68 0.23
N LYS A 159 -5.90 -9.80 1.16
CA LYS A 159 -6.21 -8.37 1.13
C LYS A 159 -4.94 -7.53 1.14
N MET A 160 -5.03 -6.34 0.58
CA MET A 160 -3.94 -5.36 0.58
C MET A 160 -4.48 -3.97 0.88
N GLY A 161 -3.96 -3.33 1.92
CA GLY A 161 -4.31 -1.98 2.34
C GLY A 161 -3.09 -1.08 2.38
N PHE A 162 -2.97 -0.14 1.45
CA PHE A 162 -1.81 0.74 1.32
C PHE A 162 -2.18 2.22 1.28
N VAL A 163 -1.29 3.03 1.83
CA VAL A 163 -1.24 4.47 1.58
C VAL A 163 -0.41 4.68 0.32
N ILE A 164 -0.96 5.28 -0.71
CA ILE A 164 -0.25 5.50 -1.98
C ILE A 164 -0.55 6.88 -2.56
N PRO A 165 0.29 7.42 -3.46
CA PRO A 165 0.02 8.68 -4.13
C PRO A 165 -1.29 8.64 -4.94
N SER A 166 -2.05 9.75 -4.91
CA SER A 166 -3.26 9.94 -5.72
C SER A 166 -2.98 9.84 -7.23
N GLU A 167 -1.71 9.94 -7.63
CA GLU A 167 -1.24 9.69 -8.99
C GLU A 167 -1.72 8.34 -9.56
N LEU A 168 -1.96 7.31 -8.71
CA LEU A 168 -2.58 6.06 -9.16
C LEU A 168 -3.81 6.31 -10.02
N LEU A 169 -4.62 7.32 -9.71
CA LEU A 169 -5.96 7.50 -10.27
C LEU A 169 -5.94 7.98 -11.71
N MET A 170 -4.94 8.78 -12.09
CA MET A 170 -4.99 9.49 -13.38
C MET A 170 -3.72 9.43 -14.23
N VAL A 171 -2.53 9.26 -13.63
CA VAL A 171 -1.30 9.41 -14.40
C VAL A 171 -1.09 8.26 -15.38
N LYS A 172 -0.48 8.59 -16.52
CA LYS A 172 -0.30 7.64 -17.63
C LYS A 172 0.60 6.46 -17.25
N TYR A 173 1.66 6.69 -16.48
CA TYR A 173 2.56 5.60 -16.11
C TYR A 173 1.89 4.55 -15.21
N ALA A 174 0.84 4.92 -14.45
CA ALA A 174 0.08 4.02 -13.59
C ALA A 174 -1.04 3.25 -14.34
N GLN A 175 -1.26 3.49 -15.63
CA GLN A 175 -2.30 2.81 -16.41
C GLN A 175 -2.17 1.29 -16.37
N GLN A 176 -0.97 0.75 -16.59
CA GLN A 176 -0.75 -0.70 -16.54
C GLN A 176 -1.00 -1.26 -15.13
N LEU A 177 -0.65 -0.49 -14.07
CA LEU A 177 -0.93 -0.90 -12.70
C LEU A 177 -2.44 -0.93 -12.44
N ARG A 178 -3.20 0.08 -12.87
CA ARG A 178 -4.67 0.07 -12.73
C ARG A 178 -5.30 -1.14 -13.40
N GLN A 179 -4.88 -1.46 -14.63
CA GLN A 179 -5.35 -2.66 -15.35
C GLN A 179 -4.95 -3.95 -14.64
N TYR A 180 -3.75 -3.99 -14.08
CA TYR A 180 -3.27 -5.14 -13.30
C TYR A 180 -4.09 -5.33 -12.04
N LEU A 181 -4.32 -4.28 -11.25
CA LEU A 181 -5.12 -4.32 -10.04
C LEU A 181 -6.56 -4.72 -10.34
N ALA A 182 -7.17 -4.15 -11.37
CA ALA A 182 -8.54 -4.47 -11.79
C ALA A 182 -8.73 -5.94 -12.17
N LYS A 183 -7.69 -6.60 -12.68
CA LYS A 183 -7.71 -8.03 -13.01
C LYS A 183 -7.35 -8.93 -11.82
N SER A 184 -6.54 -8.43 -10.90
CA SER A 184 -5.99 -9.23 -9.79
C SER A 184 -6.88 -9.23 -8.56
N PHE A 185 -7.76 -8.22 -8.42
CA PHE A 185 -8.63 -8.06 -7.26
C PHE A 185 -10.08 -7.94 -7.67
N ASN A 186 -10.96 -8.52 -6.88
CA ASN A 186 -12.41 -8.52 -7.12
C ASN A 186 -13.06 -7.26 -6.56
N LYS A 187 -12.50 -6.70 -5.49
CA LYS A 187 -12.97 -5.45 -4.90
C LYS A 187 -11.82 -4.50 -4.65
N ILE A 188 -11.98 -3.26 -5.12
CA ILE A 188 -11.03 -2.18 -4.95
C ILE A 188 -11.77 -0.99 -4.36
N ASN A 189 -11.43 -0.64 -3.11
CA ASN A 189 -11.95 0.52 -2.43
C ASN A 189 -10.88 1.60 -2.37
N ILE A 190 -11.26 2.82 -2.70
CA ILE A 190 -10.38 3.98 -2.66
C ILE A 190 -10.98 5.01 -1.71
N ILE A 191 -10.17 5.48 -0.77
CA ILE A 191 -10.53 6.61 0.09
C ILE A 191 -9.58 7.75 -0.21
N SER A 192 -10.10 8.87 -0.71
CA SER A 192 -9.34 10.12 -0.90
C SER A 192 -9.59 11.10 0.23
N PHE A 193 -8.75 12.10 0.34
CA PHE A 193 -8.81 13.14 1.34
C PHE A 193 -8.90 14.52 0.69
N GLU A 194 -9.80 15.37 1.19
CA GLU A 194 -9.88 16.77 0.75
C GLU A 194 -8.66 17.56 1.22
N ASN A 195 -8.21 17.29 2.47
CA ASN A 195 -7.04 17.92 3.06
C ASN A 195 -5.81 17.03 2.93
N LEU A 196 -4.63 17.63 2.84
CA LEU A 196 -3.37 16.89 2.79
C LEU A 196 -3.16 16.09 4.08
N VAL A 197 -2.88 14.79 3.93
CA VAL A 197 -2.50 13.89 5.04
C VAL A 197 -1.05 14.16 5.48
N PHE A 198 -0.19 14.48 4.52
CA PHE A 198 1.23 14.76 4.74
C PHE A 198 1.52 16.22 4.36
N GLU A 199 1.26 17.14 5.29
CA GLU A 199 1.44 18.58 5.06
C GLU A 199 2.87 18.96 4.67
N GLU A 200 3.85 18.25 5.21
CA GLU A 200 5.28 18.54 5.00
C GLU A 200 5.77 18.34 3.56
N ILE A 201 5.05 17.54 2.76
CA ILE A 201 5.49 17.17 1.41
C ILE A 201 4.54 17.59 0.30
N GLN A 202 3.39 18.16 0.63
CA GLN A 202 2.35 18.53 -0.33
C GLN A 202 1.97 17.38 -1.29
N GLN A 203 2.09 16.12 -0.83
CA GLN A 203 1.76 14.95 -1.61
C GLN A 203 0.34 14.49 -1.27
N GLU A 204 -0.53 14.55 -2.26
CA GLU A 204 -1.85 13.93 -2.15
C GLU A 204 -1.73 12.40 -2.14
N VAL A 205 -2.44 11.78 -1.23
CA VAL A 205 -2.47 10.32 -1.09
C VAL A 205 -3.90 9.81 -1.06
N VAL A 206 -4.02 8.51 -1.33
CA VAL A 206 -5.26 7.75 -1.17
C VAL A 206 -4.99 6.48 -0.38
N LEU A 207 -6.01 5.95 0.28
CA LEU A 207 -5.97 4.58 0.77
C LEU A 207 -6.45 3.67 -0.35
N LEU A 208 -5.59 2.74 -0.75
CA LEU A 208 -5.89 1.68 -1.70
C LEU A 208 -6.17 0.40 -0.92
N LEU A 209 -7.42 -0.03 -0.93
CA LEU A 209 -7.90 -1.21 -0.21
C LEU A 209 -8.38 -2.26 -1.22
N CYS A 210 -7.62 -3.33 -1.40
CA CYS A 210 -7.88 -4.35 -2.42
C CYS A 210 -8.19 -5.70 -1.79
N GLU A 211 -9.21 -6.40 -2.30
CA GLU A 211 -9.63 -7.73 -1.83
C GLU A 211 -9.71 -8.73 -2.99
N LYS A 212 -9.18 -9.92 -2.76
CA LYS A 212 -9.43 -11.11 -3.57
C LYS A 212 -10.50 -11.92 -2.85
N ASN A 213 -11.64 -12.16 -3.47
CA ASN A 213 -12.76 -12.89 -2.85
C ASN A 213 -13.25 -14.10 -3.67
N GLY A 214 -12.56 -14.40 -4.77
CA GLY A 214 -12.86 -15.55 -5.62
C GLY A 214 -14.15 -15.45 -6.44
N THR A 215 -14.79 -14.28 -6.51
CA THR A 215 -15.96 -14.04 -7.37
C THR A 215 -15.53 -13.58 -8.77
N ASP A 216 -16.41 -13.76 -9.77
CA ASP A 216 -16.17 -13.20 -11.11
C ASP A 216 -16.53 -11.72 -11.23
N GLU A 217 -17.10 -11.14 -10.18
CA GLU A 217 -17.49 -9.73 -10.17
C GLU A 217 -16.32 -8.86 -9.71
N HIS A 218 -16.02 -7.82 -10.49
CA HIS A 218 -14.98 -6.84 -10.20
C HIS A 218 -15.61 -5.48 -9.96
N LEU A 219 -15.41 -4.93 -8.76
CA LEU A 219 -15.99 -3.69 -8.30
C LEU A 219 -14.88 -2.68 -7.95
N ILE A 220 -15.11 -1.43 -8.30
CA ILE A 220 -14.33 -0.30 -7.80
C ILE A 220 -15.28 0.67 -7.09
N GLU A 221 -14.86 1.14 -5.94
CA GLU A 221 -15.67 1.98 -5.06
C GLU A 221 -14.79 3.11 -4.53
N HIS A 222 -15.36 4.30 -4.44
CA HIS A 222 -14.64 5.47 -3.95
C HIS A 222 -15.48 6.27 -2.97
N ILE A 223 -14.85 6.76 -1.92
CA ILE A 223 -15.37 7.83 -1.06
C ILE A 223 -14.28 8.88 -0.86
N GLU A 224 -14.69 10.11 -0.65
CA GLU A 224 -13.84 11.20 -0.23
C GLU A 224 -14.19 11.56 1.22
N VAL A 225 -13.17 11.77 2.03
CA VAL A 225 -13.29 12.21 3.42
C VAL A 225 -12.51 13.49 3.59
N LYS A 226 -12.88 14.30 4.57
CA LYS A 226 -12.27 15.61 4.78
C LYS A 226 -10.77 15.51 5.09
N ASP A 227 -10.40 14.63 6.02
CA ASP A 227 -9.05 14.48 6.56
C ASP A 227 -8.85 13.09 7.17
N ALA A 228 -7.65 12.82 7.67
CA ALA A 228 -7.33 11.54 8.30
C ALA A 228 -8.20 11.26 9.55
N ASP A 229 -8.55 12.28 10.34
CA ASP A 229 -9.35 12.10 11.55
C ASP A 229 -10.80 11.71 11.22
N SER A 230 -11.29 12.06 10.05
CA SER A 230 -12.61 11.66 9.55
C SER A 230 -12.74 10.14 9.46
N LEU A 231 -11.63 9.38 9.33
CA LEU A 231 -11.63 7.92 9.37
C LEU A 231 -12.14 7.35 10.70
N LEU A 232 -12.06 8.10 11.81
CA LEU A 232 -12.58 7.69 13.11
C LEU A 232 -14.11 7.56 13.12
N THR A 233 -14.79 8.22 12.19
CA THR A 233 -16.26 8.18 12.07
C THR A 233 -16.75 7.02 11.20
N LEU A 234 -15.85 6.37 10.47
CA LEU A 234 -16.16 5.25 9.59
C LEU A 234 -15.97 3.92 10.32
N ASP A 235 -16.90 2.98 10.11
CA ASP A 235 -16.65 1.57 10.49
C ASP A 235 -15.90 0.89 9.32
N PRO A 236 -14.60 0.59 9.46
CA PRO A 236 -13.80 0.03 8.37
C PRO A 236 -14.29 -1.36 7.93
N ARG A 237 -15.10 -2.05 8.75
CA ARG A 237 -15.68 -3.35 8.45
C ARG A 237 -17.00 -3.26 7.69
N ARG A 238 -17.61 -2.08 7.66
CA ARG A 238 -18.95 -1.84 7.06
C ARG A 238 -18.93 -0.63 6.14
N LEU A 239 -17.85 -0.45 5.40
CA LEU A 239 -17.75 0.63 4.44
C LEU A 239 -18.86 0.48 3.39
N LYS A 240 -19.64 1.53 3.24
CA LYS A 240 -20.69 1.63 2.21
C LYS A 240 -20.21 2.60 1.14
N PHE A 241 -20.08 2.11 -0.05
CA PHE A 241 -19.68 2.90 -1.20
C PHE A 241 -20.76 2.80 -2.28
N PRO A 242 -20.88 3.81 -3.15
CA PRO A 242 -21.63 3.65 -4.39
C PRO A 242 -20.89 2.66 -5.29
N ASN A 243 -21.44 1.46 -5.45
CA ASN A 243 -20.84 0.38 -6.22
C ASN A 243 -20.83 0.71 -7.70
N LYS A 244 -19.65 0.67 -8.33
CA LYS A 244 -19.51 0.75 -9.79
C LYS A 244 -18.73 -0.45 -10.30
N LYS A 245 -19.27 -1.14 -11.33
CA LYS A 245 -18.52 -2.22 -12.00
C LYS A 245 -17.29 -1.66 -12.68
N ILE A 246 -16.19 -2.41 -12.61
CA ILE A 246 -14.96 -2.02 -13.29
C ILE A 246 -15.18 -2.10 -14.81
N ASP A 247 -14.95 -0.98 -15.48
CA ASP A 247 -14.77 -0.95 -16.93
C ASP A 247 -13.26 -1.10 -17.22
N PHE A 248 -12.86 -2.26 -17.69
CA PHE A 248 -11.46 -2.56 -18.01
C PHE A 248 -10.91 -1.72 -19.19
N HIS A 249 -11.75 -1.03 -19.93
CA HIS A 249 -11.37 -0.09 -20.99
C HIS A 249 -11.10 1.31 -20.48
N THR A 250 -11.47 1.61 -19.22
CA THR A 250 -11.27 2.94 -18.64
C THR A 250 -9.80 3.14 -18.24
N ASP A 251 -9.14 4.08 -18.90
CA ASP A 251 -7.74 4.38 -18.63
C ASP A 251 -7.48 5.13 -17.33
N LYS A 252 -8.48 5.85 -16.82
CA LYS A 252 -8.40 6.68 -15.61
C LYS A 252 -9.47 6.30 -14.62
N TRP A 253 -9.08 6.16 -13.35
CA TRP A 253 -10.02 5.82 -12.28
C TRP A 253 -10.77 7.03 -11.73
N THR A 254 -10.36 8.25 -12.04
CA THR A 254 -11.14 9.46 -11.73
C THR A 254 -12.57 9.42 -12.32
N TYR A 255 -12.81 8.64 -13.37
CA TYR A 255 -14.14 8.39 -13.92
C TYR A 255 -15.11 7.78 -12.88
N TYR A 256 -14.61 6.97 -11.96
CA TYR A 256 -15.44 6.32 -10.94
C TYR A 256 -15.86 7.26 -9.81
N PHE A 257 -15.25 8.45 -9.73
CA PHE A 257 -15.52 9.46 -8.70
C PHE A 257 -16.61 10.45 -9.13
N LEU A 258 -16.87 10.57 -10.42
CA LEU A 258 -17.94 11.42 -10.91
C LEU A 258 -19.28 10.81 -10.54
N GLU A 259 -20.13 11.56 -9.83
CA GLU A 259 -21.52 11.25 -9.69
C GLU A 259 -22.13 11.26 -11.10
N LYS A 260 -23.04 10.33 -11.39
CA LYS A 260 -23.87 10.46 -12.58
C LYS A 260 -24.70 11.71 -12.36
N GLU A 261 -24.43 12.79 -13.05
CA GLU A 261 -25.42 13.82 -13.24
C GLU A 261 -26.67 13.13 -13.84
N GLU A 262 -27.80 13.31 -13.17
CA GLU A 262 -29.11 12.81 -13.60
C GLU A 262 -29.49 13.32 -14.97
#